data_33570741f1381785873017565900861f
#
_entry.id   33570741f1381785873017565900861f
#
_cell.length_a   1.000
_cell.length_b   1.000
_cell.length_c   1.000
_cell.angle_alpha   90.00
_cell.angle_beta   90.00
_cell.angle_gamma   90.00
#
_symmetry.space_group_name_H-M   'P 1'
#
loop_
_entity.id
_entity.type
_entity.pdbx_description
1 polymer ?
#
loop_
_entity_poly.entity_id
_entity_poly.type
_entity_poly.pdbx_seq_one_letter_code
_entity_poly.pdbx_strand_id
1 'polypeptide(L)'
;RGAEKHGVDYFFFTPDEFRARIAADEFVEYEEVYPGRFYGTLKSQVERQLEQQNILFDVDVKGGCNLKKYYGERALFIFIQAPSIDVLRERLVNRGDTVPEEIERRVSKAEYEMTFSKFADRGIINDDLDAAKKDVLAVVEKFLNGED
;
A
#
# COMPACT_ATOMS: atom_id res chain seq x y z
N ARG A 1 -15.75 9.72 7.40
CA ARG A 1 -15.31 11.10 7.59
C ARG A 1 -16.33 12.00 6.87
N GLY A 2 -17.29 12.56 7.56
CA GLY A 2 -18.55 13.14 7.04
C GLY A 2 -18.49 14.31 6.04
N ALA A 3 -17.32 14.70 5.53
CA ALA A 3 -17.18 15.78 4.54
C ALA A 3 -16.71 15.31 3.15
N GLU A 4 -16.47 14.01 2.96
CA GLU A 4 -15.99 13.45 1.70
C GLU A 4 -17.11 13.41 0.64
N LYS A 5 -16.79 13.77 -0.62
CA LYS A 5 -17.74 13.87 -1.71
C LYS A 5 -17.55 12.75 -2.74
N HIS A 6 -18.66 12.13 -3.15
CA HIS A 6 -18.68 11.14 -4.22
C HIS A 6 -18.09 11.70 -5.53
N GLY A 7 -17.19 10.94 -6.13
CA GLY A 7 -16.54 11.31 -7.40
C GLY A 7 -15.44 12.36 -7.29
N VAL A 8 -15.16 12.87 -6.08
CA VAL A 8 -14.09 13.85 -5.79
C VAL A 8 -13.03 13.20 -4.91
N ASP A 9 -13.41 12.85 -3.68
CA ASP A 9 -12.50 12.23 -2.71
C ASP A 9 -12.48 10.71 -2.87
N TYR A 10 -13.68 10.11 -3.07
CA TYR A 10 -13.90 8.69 -3.27
C TYR A 10 -15.09 8.46 -4.18
N PHE A 11 -15.18 7.26 -4.77
CA PHE A 11 -16.41 6.72 -5.32
C PHE A 11 -17.11 5.91 -4.23
N PHE A 12 -18.25 6.36 -3.77
CA PHE A 12 -19.02 5.68 -2.73
C PHE A 12 -20.00 4.70 -3.38
N PHE A 13 -19.83 3.42 -3.04
CA PHE A 13 -20.70 2.33 -3.45
C PHE A 13 -21.35 1.69 -2.22
N THR A 14 -22.56 1.18 -2.40
CA THR A 14 -23.15 0.28 -1.41
C THR A 14 -22.33 -1.02 -1.35
N PRO A 15 -22.39 -1.80 -0.25
CA PRO A 15 -21.73 -3.10 -0.20
C PRO A 15 -22.08 -4.03 -1.36
N ASP A 16 -23.34 -4.03 -1.79
CA ASP A 16 -23.79 -4.87 -2.91
C ASP A 16 -23.24 -4.38 -4.26
N GLU A 17 -23.23 -3.08 -4.50
CA GLU A 17 -22.57 -2.48 -5.68
C GLU A 17 -21.08 -2.79 -5.68
N PHE A 18 -20.42 -2.73 -4.53
CA PHE A 18 -18.99 -3.03 -4.43
C PHE A 18 -18.72 -4.51 -4.74
N ARG A 19 -19.51 -5.42 -4.19
CA ARG A 19 -19.41 -6.87 -4.48
C ARG A 19 -19.66 -7.19 -5.94
N ALA A 20 -20.63 -6.53 -6.58
CA ALA A 20 -20.88 -6.68 -8.01
C ALA A 20 -19.67 -6.27 -8.85
N ARG A 21 -18.98 -5.19 -8.47
CA ARG A 21 -17.77 -4.72 -9.14
C ARG A 21 -16.56 -5.62 -8.89
N ILE A 22 -16.45 -6.23 -7.70
CA ILE A 22 -15.48 -7.31 -7.45
C ILE A 22 -15.72 -8.47 -8.42
N ALA A 23 -16.95 -8.93 -8.54
CA ALA A 23 -17.32 -10.03 -9.43
C ALA A 23 -17.06 -9.70 -10.90
N ALA A 24 -17.16 -8.44 -11.29
CA ALA A 24 -16.83 -7.93 -12.62
C ALA A 24 -15.33 -7.65 -12.84
N ASP A 25 -14.47 -7.94 -11.84
CA ASP A 25 -13.02 -7.73 -11.88
C ASP A 25 -12.61 -6.27 -12.18
N GLU A 26 -13.36 -5.31 -11.64
CA GLU A 26 -13.13 -3.89 -11.87
C GLU A 26 -12.07 -3.26 -10.96
N PHE A 27 -11.65 -3.95 -9.88
CA PHE A 27 -10.64 -3.46 -8.94
C PHE A 27 -9.25 -4.04 -9.22
N VAL A 28 -8.23 -3.20 -9.12
CA VAL A 28 -6.83 -3.65 -9.08
C VAL A 28 -6.52 -4.32 -7.75
N GLU A 29 -6.98 -3.71 -6.67
CA GLU A 29 -6.91 -4.20 -5.30
C GLU A 29 -8.17 -3.77 -4.54
N TYR A 30 -8.54 -4.52 -3.54
CA TYR A 30 -9.62 -4.17 -2.61
C TYR A 30 -9.43 -4.88 -1.27
N GLU A 31 -10.03 -4.32 -0.24
CA GLU A 31 -10.02 -4.89 1.11
C GLU A 31 -11.38 -4.69 1.77
N GLU A 32 -11.89 -5.73 2.40
CA GLU A 32 -12.99 -5.63 3.35
C GLU A 32 -12.42 -5.38 4.74
N VAL A 33 -12.40 -4.12 5.17
CA VAL A 33 -11.79 -3.68 6.43
C VAL A 33 -12.64 -4.13 7.63
N TYR A 34 -13.95 -4.04 7.49
CA TYR A 34 -14.95 -4.56 8.42
C TYR A 34 -16.10 -5.19 7.62
N PRO A 35 -16.88 -6.10 8.18
CA PRO A 35 -18.01 -6.70 7.47
C PRO A 35 -18.89 -5.66 6.79
N GLY A 36 -18.99 -5.73 5.47
CA GLY A 36 -19.72 -4.80 4.62
C GLY A 36 -19.06 -3.45 4.37
N ARG A 37 -17.83 -3.23 4.87
CA ARG A 37 -17.07 -2.00 4.64
C ARG A 37 -15.83 -2.24 3.79
N PHE A 38 -15.92 -1.85 2.55
CA PHE A 38 -14.90 -2.07 1.53
C PHE A 38 -14.15 -0.80 1.17
N TYR A 39 -12.87 -0.98 0.83
CA TYR A 39 -12.04 0.00 0.14
C TYR A 39 -11.38 -0.67 -1.04
N GLY A 40 -11.16 0.05 -2.13
CA GLY A 40 -10.50 -0.51 -3.31
C GLY A 40 -10.12 0.54 -4.33
N THR A 41 -9.34 0.12 -5.31
CA THR A 41 -8.83 0.95 -6.39
C THR A 41 -9.35 0.45 -7.73
N LEU A 42 -10.16 1.26 -8.41
CA LEU A 42 -10.74 0.92 -9.71
C LEU A 42 -9.69 0.98 -10.82
N LYS A 43 -9.58 -0.07 -11.61
CA LYS A 43 -8.71 -0.14 -12.79
C LYS A 43 -8.93 1.04 -13.75
N SER A 44 -10.18 1.37 -14.03
CA SER A 44 -10.55 2.46 -14.94
C SER A 44 -10.05 3.84 -14.46
N GLN A 45 -10.06 4.08 -13.16
CA GLN A 45 -9.57 5.34 -12.59
C GLN A 45 -8.06 5.44 -12.68
N VAL A 46 -7.35 4.35 -12.41
CA VAL A 46 -5.89 4.29 -12.52
C VAL A 46 -5.46 4.54 -13.97
N GLU A 47 -6.05 3.85 -14.93
CA GLU A 47 -5.69 4.02 -16.35
C GLU A 47 -5.93 5.47 -16.82
N ARG A 48 -7.05 6.09 -16.42
CA ARG A 48 -7.31 7.50 -16.74
C ARG A 48 -6.26 8.44 -16.15
N GLN A 49 -5.86 8.22 -14.92
CA GLN A 49 -4.84 9.06 -14.27
C GLN A 49 -3.46 8.86 -14.89
N LEU A 50 -3.10 7.62 -15.26
CA LEU A 50 -1.82 7.30 -15.88
C LEU A 50 -1.62 7.97 -17.26
N GLU A 51 -2.70 8.37 -17.93
CA GLU A 51 -2.62 9.16 -19.18
C GLU A 51 -1.94 10.53 -18.97
N GLN A 52 -1.97 11.06 -17.75
CA GLN A 52 -1.52 12.42 -17.45
C GLN A 52 -0.41 12.50 -16.41
N GLN A 53 -0.27 11.48 -15.56
CA GLN A 53 0.65 11.54 -14.42
C GLN A 53 1.05 10.14 -13.92
N ASN A 54 2.13 10.09 -13.18
CA ASN A 54 2.48 8.90 -12.40
C ASN A 54 1.62 8.85 -11.13
N ILE A 55 1.39 7.65 -10.61
CA ILE A 55 0.58 7.43 -9.42
C ILE A 55 1.44 6.76 -8.35
N LEU A 56 1.36 7.28 -7.15
CA LEU A 56 1.93 6.66 -5.95
C LEU A 56 0.80 5.99 -5.16
N PHE A 57 0.98 4.70 -4.87
CA PHE A 57 0.09 3.94 -4.00
C PHE A 57 0.73 3.72 -2.64
N ASP A 58 0.01 4.05 -1.59
CA ASP A 58 0.33 3.66 -0.21
C ASP A 58 -0.67 2.56 0.20
N VAL A 59 -0.26 1.33 0.07
CA VAL A 59 -1.09 0.13 0.27
C VAL A 59 -0.38 -0.88 1.16
N ASP A 60 -1.12 -1.84 1.68
CA ASP A 60 -0.51 -2.98 2.36
C ASP A 60 0.23 -3.90 1.36
N VAL A 61 0.94 -4.89 1.90
CA VAL A 61 1.75 -5.79 1.08
C VAL A 61 0.93 -6.61 0.08
N LYS A 62 -0.30 -6.97 0.43
CA LYS A 62 -1.21 -7.69 -0.48
C LYS A 62 -1.64 -6.81 -1.63
N GLY A 63 -2.00 -5.56 -1.33
CA GLY A 63 -2.30 -4.54 -2.34
C GLY A 63 -1.11 -4.30 -3.26
N GLY A 64 0.09 -4.17 -2.70
CA GLY A 64 1.34 -4.05 -3.47
C GLY A 64 1.58 -5.24 -4.42
N CYS A 65 1.41 -6.47 -3.93
CA CYS A 65 1.52 -7.67 -4.76
C CYS A 65 0.47 -7.69 -5.89
N ASN A 66 -0.77 -7.31 -5.61
CA ASN A 66 -1.83 -7.28 -6.62
C ASN A 66 -1.56 -6.21 -7.69
N LEU A 67 -1.13 -5.01 -7.28
CA LEU A 67 -0.72 -3.95 -8.19
C LEU A 67 0.44 -4.38 -9.07
N LYS A 68 1.48 -4.98 -8.49
CA LYS A 68 2.62 -5.49 -9.24
C LYS A 68 2.24 -6.59 -10.22
N LYS A 69 1.40 -7.52 -9.82
CA LYS A 69 0.89 -8.58 -10.69
C LYS A 69 0.11 -8.03 -11.88
N TYR A 70 -0.70 -7.00 -11.66
CA TYR A 70 -1.54 -6.41 -12.71
C TYR A 70 -0.75 -5.53 -13.67
N TYR A 71 0.10 -4.62 -13.15
CA TYR A 71 0.84 -3.66 -13.97
C TYR A 71 2.21 -4.17 -14.46
N GLY A 72 2.75 -5.23 -13.86
CA GLY A 72 4.04 -5.80 -14.27
C GLY A 72 5.18 -4.77 -14.18
N GLU A 73 5.90 -4.60 -15.28
CA GLU A 73 7.03 -3.68 -15.36
C GLU A 73 6.65 -2.19 -15.35
N ARG A 74 5.37 -1.86 -15.56
CA ARG A 74 4.86 -0.49 -15.40
C ARG A 74 4.75 -0.05 -13.93
N ALA A 75 4.90 -0.97 -12.99
CA ALA A 75 4.85 -0.70 -11.56
C ALA A 75 6.19 -1.02 -10.88
N LEU A 76 6.64 -0.09 -10.05
CA LEU A 76 7.73 -0.29 -9.11
C LEU A 76 7.15 -0.60 -7.73
N PHE A 77 7.40 -1.78 -7.21
CA PHE A 77 7.00 -2.19 -5.86
C PHE A 77 8.17 -2.04 -4.89
N ILE A 78 8.08 -1.07 -4.01
CA ILE A 78 9.05 -0.85 -2.93
C ILE A 78 8.47 -1.34 -1.61
N PHE A 79 9.18 -2.23 -0.94
CA PHE A 79 8.83 -2.70 0.40
C PHE A 79 9.68 -1.97 1.44
N ILE A 80 9.04 -1.21 2.32
CA ILE A 80 9.72 -0.45 3.37
C ILE A 80 9.54 -1.18 4.69
N GLN A 81 10.65 -1.45 5.36
CA GLN A 81 10.65 -2.20 6.63
C GLN A 81 11.51 -1.53 7.69
N ALA A 82 11.18 -1.78 8.96
CA ALA A 82 12.05 -1.45 10.08
C ALA A 82 13.31 -2.33 10.06
N PRO A 83 14.42 -1.91 10.71
CA PRO A 83 15.65 -2.70 10.77
C PRO A 83 15.46 -4.08 11.38
N SER A 84 14.57 -4.20 12.38
CA SER A 84 14.22 -5.45 13.05
C SER A 84 12.82 -5.37 13.66
N ILE A 85 12.29 -6.51 14.05
CA ILE A 85 11.01 -6.57 14.80
C ILE A 85 11.13 -5.89 16.16
N ASP A 86 12.27 -6.00 16.84
CA ASP A 86 12.50 -5.33 18.12
C ASP A 86 12.46 -3.80 17.96
N VAL A 87 13.12 -3.26 16.94
CA VAL A 87 13.07 -1.83 16.62
C VAL A 87 11.65 -1.38 16.27
N LEU A 88 10.89 -2.19 15.51
CA LEU A 88 9.50 -1.88 15.20
C LEU A 88 8.66 -1.80 16.47
N ARG A 89 8.78 -2.79 17.37
CA ARG A 89 8.08 -2.80 18.66
C ARG A 89 8.43 -1.56 19.50
N GLU A 90 9.70 -1.22 19.60
CA GLU A 90 10.16 -0.02 20.31
C GLU A 90 9.54 1.26 19.72
N ARG A 91 9.53 1.40 18.41
CA ARG A 91 8.90 2.56 17.74
C ARG A 91 7.41 2.64 18.01
N LEU A 92 6.69 1.51 18.01
CA LEU A 92 5.26 1.47 18.33
C LEU A 92 4.99 1.85 19.80
N VAL A 93 5.80 1.36 20.72
CA VAL A 93 5.73 1.74 22.15
C VAL A 93 5.98 3.23 22.33
N ASN A 94 6.99 3.78 21.69
CA ASN A 94 7.39 5.18 21.82
C ASN A 94 6.38 6.17 21.23
N ARG A 95 5.50 5.74 20.31
CA ARG A 95 4.39 6.58 19.83
C ARG A 95 3.41 6.94 20.95
N GLY A 96 3.24 6.06 21.95
CA GLY A 96 2.46 6.35 23.14
C GLY A 96 0.94 6.38 22.97
N ASP A 97 0.44 6.14 21.76
CA ASP A 97 -0.98 6.19 21.40
C ASP A 97 -1.63 4.80 21.24
N THR A 98 -0.87 3.75 21.52
CA THR A 98 -1.27 2.38 21.20
C THR A 98 -1.20 1.48 22.44
N VAL A 99 -2.28 0.73 22.69
CA VAL A 99 -2.34 -0.24 23.79
C VAL A 99 -1.47 -1.47 23.49
N PRO A 100 -0.97 -2.19 24.54
CA PRO A 100 -0.06 -3.31 24.37
C PRO A 100 -0.56 -4.41 23.41
N GLU A 101 -1.82 -4.78 23.48
CA GLU A 101 -2.42 -5.81 22.61
C GLU A 101 -2.39 -5.39 21.14
N GLU A 102 -2.60 -4.11 20.87
CA GLU A 102 -2.54 -3.56 19.51
C GLU A 102 -1.10 -3.55 18.98
N ILE A 103 -0.11 -3.28 19.84
CA ILE A 103 1.31 -3.35 19.49
C ILE A 103 1.67 -4.76 19.04
N GLU A 104 1.32 -5.78 19.82
CA GLU A 104 1.60 -7.18 19.46
C GLU A 104 0.87 -7.60 18.19
N ARG A 105 -0.36 -7.14 17.97
CA ARG A 105 -1.08 -7.37 16.73
C ARG A 105 -0.36 -6.78 15.53
N ARG A 106 0.15 -5.55 15.64
CA ARG A 106 0.90 -4.87 14.57
C ARG A 106 2.25 -5.52 14.31
N VAL A 107 2.94 -5.96 15.36
CA VAL A 107 4.20 -6.71 15.24
C VAL A 107 3.97 -8.04 14.51
N SER A 108 2.97 -8.81 14.91
CA SER A 108 2.64 -10.09 14.25
C SER A 108 2.24 -9.89 12.79
N LYS A 109 1.50 -8.81 12.50
CA LYS A 109 1.16 -8.44 11.12
C LYS A 109 2.42 -8.11 10.31
N ALA A 110 3.35 -7.35 10.87
CA ALA A 110 4.61 -7.00 10.21
C ALA A 110 5.47 -8.23 9.93
N GLU A 111 5.57 -9.18 10.86
CA GLU A 111 6.26 -10.45 10.64
C GLU A 111 5.67 -11.23 9.46
N TYR A 112 4.35 -11.31 9.39
CA TYR A 112 3.64 -11.93 8.27
C TYR A 112 3.91 -11.18 6.95
N GLU A 113 3.80 -9.86 6.95
CA GLU A 113 4.04 -9.02 5.77
C GLU A 113 5.47 -9.12 5.25
N MET A 114 6.46 -9.25 6.14
CA MET A 114 7.87 -9.43 5.78
C MET A 114 8.10 -10.70 4.95
N THR A 115 7.27 -11.73 5.09
CA THR A 115 7.36 -12.93 4.25
C THR A 115 7.08 -12.67 2.77
N PHE A 116 6.41 -11.55 2.45
CA PHE A 116 6.10 -11.11 1.09
C PHE A 116 7.12 -10.15 0.50
N SER A 117 8.13 -9.72 1.26
CA SER A 117 9.17 -8.77 0.81
C SER A 117 9.91 -9.25 -0.45
N LYS A 118 10.02 -10.55 -0.63
CA LYS A 118 10.62 -11.20 -1.82
C LYS A 118 9.89 -10.89 -3.14
N PHE A 119 8.65 -10.45 -3.08
CA PHE A 119 7.87 -10.06 -4.27
C PHE A 119 8.05 -8.60 -4.65
N ALA A 120 8.69 -7.80 -3.80
CA ALA A 120 9.03 -6.43 -4.09
C ALA A 120 10.23 -6.34 -5.06
N ASP A 121 10.22 -5.30 -5.89
CA ASP A 121 11.35 -4.99 -6.76
C ASP A 121 12.55 -4.50 -5.96
N ARG A 122 12.28 -3.76 -4.89
CA ARG A 122 13.29 -3.20 -3.97
C ARG A 122 12.80 -3.25 -2.53
N GLY A 123 13.70 -3.61 -1.62
CA GLY A 123 13.53 -3.47 -0.18
C GLY A 123 14.30 -2.27 0.33
N ILE A 124 13.64 -1.43 1.13
CA ILE A 124 14.27 -0.28 1.80
C ILE A 124 14.15 -0.47 3.30
N ILE A 125 15.30 -0.43 4.00
CA ILE A 125 15.32 -0.48 5.45
C ILE A 125 15.26 0.95 5.97
N ASN A 126 14.17 1.26 6.70
CA ASN A 126 13.99 2.56 7.35
C ASN A 126 14.64 2.54 8.74
N ASP A 127 15.95 2.64 8.77
CA ASP A 127 16.72 2.85 10.00
C ASP A 127 16.84 4.35 10.30
N ASP A 128 17.50 5.07 9.44
CA ASP A 128 17.51 6.54 9.42
C ASP A 128 16.52 7.04 8.36
N LEU A 129 15.61 7.93 8.75
CA LEU A 129 14.54 8.41 7.86
C LEU A 129 15.07 9.17 6.65
N ASP A 130 16.09 10.02 6.83
CA ASP A 130 16.62 10.82 5.74
C ASP A 130 17.41 9.97 4.74
N ALA A 131 18.13 8.97 5.22
CA ALA A 131 18.79 7.99 4.37
C ALA A 131 17.77 7.16 3.59
N ALA A 132 16.71 6.67 4.25
CA ALA A 132 15.64 5.92 3.61
C ALA A 132 14.92 6.75 2.52
N LYS A 133 14.64 8.02 2.77
CA LYS A 133 14.08 8.94 1.78
C LYS A 133 14.96 9.09 0.55
N LYS A 134 16.26 9.25 0.74
CA LYS A 134 17.22 9.34 -0.38
C LYS A 134 17.25 8.05 -1.20
N ASP A 135 17.24 6.91 -0.55
CA ASP A 135 17.23 5.61 -1.22
C ASP A 135 15.96 5.42 -2.04
N VAL A 136 14.79 5.75 -1.49
CA VAL A 136 13.52 5.68 -2.21
C VAL A 136 13.52 6.62 -3.43
N LEU A 137 13.96 7.87 -3.26
CA LEU A 137 14.03 8.84 -4.36
C LEU A 137 14.94 8.35 -5.49
N ALA A 138 16.11 7.83 -5.16
CA ALA A 138 17.05 7.30 -6.15
C ALA A 138 16.45 6.14 -6.96
N VAL A 139 15.77 5.21 -6.29
CA VAL A 139 15.12 4.07 -6.93
C VAL A 139 13.96 4.52 -7.82
N VAL A 140 13.13 5.45 -7.35
CA VAL A 140 12.01 6.00 -8.11
C VAL A 140 12.48 6.77 -9.34
N GLU A 141 13.50 7.62 -9.21
CA GLU A 141 14.06 8.37 -10.34
C GLU A 141 14.59 7.45 -11.44
N LYS A 142 15.33 6.41 -11.08
CA LYS A 142 15.79 5.39 -12.05
C LYS A 142 14.63 4.73 -12.78
N PHE A 143 13.62 4.31 -12.04
CA PHE A 143 12.42 3.70 -12.61
C PHE A 143 11.71 4.63 -13.60
N LEU A 144 11.51 5.90 -13.23
CA LEU A 144 10.84 6.88 -14.09
C LEU A 144 11.66 7.22 -15.34
N ASN A 145 12.99 7.12 -15.26
CA ASN A 145 13.89 7.33 -16.39
C ASN A 145 14.09 6.09 -17.27
N GLY A 146 13.49 4.96 -16.91
CA GLY A 146 13.68 3.68 -17.62
C GLY A 146 15.07 3.09 -17.41
N GLU A 147 15.74 3.41 -16.32
CA GLU A 147 17.04 2.89 -15.92
C GLU A 147 16.87 1.70 -14.96
N ASP A 148 17.63 0.63 -15.15
CA ASP A 148 17.64 -0.54 -14.26
C ASP A 148 18.49 -0.30 -12.99
#